data_365c136b3ce3958834a3af48bcf2fbe6
#
_entry.id   365c136b3ce3958834a3af48bcf2fbe6
#
_cell.length_a   1.000
_cell.length_b   1.000
_cell.length_c   1.000
_cell.angle_alpha   90.00
_cell.angle_beta   90.00
_cell.angle_gamma   90.00
#
_symmetry.space_group_name_H-M   'P 1'
#
loop_
_entity.id
_entity.type
_entity.pdbx_description
1 polymer ?
#
loop_
_entity_poly.entity_id
_entity_poly.type
_entity_poly.pdbx_seq_one_letter_code
_entity_poly.pdbx_strand_id
1 'polypeptide(L)'
;SEIRDKFNKKIFGKKVLLIGVSYREDTNDTRYSPAEGVFDFFKKMKCKTSFYDPIVNYWDFTDSYSIEKKDLDNFDVYVYLIKHQSFKKLNIPYKKKSLILDLNHVLERNKRLRISNSKNYKST
;
A
#
# COMPACT_ATOMS: atom_id res chain seq x y z
N SER A 1 -0.01 18.80 13.44
CA SER A 1 1.39 19.23 13.40
C SER A 1 1.79 19.59 11.97
N GLU A 2 2.88 20.33 11.84
CA GLU A 2 3.40 20.71 10.54
C GLU A 2 3.78 19.49 9.68
N ILE A 3 4.33 18.46 10.32
CA ILE A 3 4.71 17.22 9.62
C ILE A 3 3.47 16.55 9.04
N ARG A 4 2.41 16.45 9.82
CA ARG A 4 1.15 15.87 9.36
C ARG A 4 0.58 16.68 8.20
N ASP A 5 0.57 18.01 8.32
CA ASP A 5 0.00 18.88 7.30
C ASP A 5 0.78 18.77 5.99
N LYS A 6 2.09 18.71 6.04
CA LYS A 6 2.93 18.50 4.86
C LYS A 6 2.67 17.17 4.20
N PHE A 7 2.54 16.10 5.01
CA PHE A 7 2.24 14.77 4.51
C PHE A 7 0.88 14.75 3.82
N ASN A 8 -0.15 15.31 4.48
CA ASN A 8 -1.51 15.34 3.92
C ASN A 8 -1.54 16.10 2.60
N LYS A 9 -0.85 17.21 2.49
CA LYS A 9 -0.77 17.96 1.22
C LYS A 9 -0.10 17.16 0.13
N LYS A 10 0.96 16.41 0.48
CA LYS A 10 1.71 15.62 -0.48
C LYS A 10 0.87 14.50 -1.09
N ILE A 11 -0.01 13.88 -0.29
CA ILE A 11 -0.82 12.74 -0.76
C ILE A 11 -2.20 13.13 -1.27
N PHE A 12 -2.68 14.33 -0.98
CA PHE A 12 -4.05 14.75 -1.30
C PHE A 12 -4.35 14.53 -2.80
N GLY A 13 -5.43 13.80 -3.07
CA GLY A 13 -5.90 13.55 -4.43
C GLY A 13 -5.06 12.58 -5.24
N LYS A 14 -4.04 11.97 -4.66
CA LYS A 14 -3.11 11.07 -5.37
C LYS A 14 -3.70 9.68 -5.57
N LYS A 15 -3.06 8.90 -6.45
CA LYS A 15 -3.40 7.50 -6.67
C LYS A 15 -2.66 6.64 -5.67
N VAL A 16 -3.39 5.88 -4.88
CA VAL A 16 -2.85 5.09 -3.76
C VAL A 16 -3.13 3.61 -3.99
N LEU A 17 -2.13 2.78 -3.76
CA LEU A 17 -2.28 1.32 -3.79
C LEU A 17 -2.01 0.76 -2.40
N LEU A 18 -3.00 0.08 -1.84
CA LEU A 18 -2.84 -0.70 -0.61
C LEU A 18 -2.39 -2.11 -0.99
N ILE A 19 -1.34 -2.60 -0.38
CA ILE A 19 -0.76 -3.91 -0.69
C ILE A 19 -0.94 -4.82 0.53
N GLY A 20 -1.80 -5.83 0.37
CA GLY A 20 -2.18 -6.74 1.44
C GLY A 20 -3.31 -6.16 2.29
N VAL A 21 -4.53 -6.66 2.10
CA VAL A 21 -5.72 -6.11 2.80
C VAL A 21 -6.42 -7.12 3.69
N SER A 22 -5.87 -8.32 3.86
CA SER A 22 -6.44 -9.31 4.74
C SER A 22 -6.21 -8.96 6.22
N TYR A 23 -6.93 -9.67 7.10
CA TYR A 23 -6.79 -9.48 8.53
C TYR A 23 -5.39 -9.82 9.02
N ARG A 24 -4.80 -10.89 8.45
CA ARG A 24 -3.44 -11.34 8.80
C ARG A 24 -2.78 -12.02 7.60
N GLU A 25 -1.55 -12.45 7.78
CA GLU A 25 -0.75 -13.07 6.72
C GLU A 25 -1.39 -14.34 6.18
N ASP A 26 -1.28 -14.53 4.86
CA ASP A 26 -1.60 -15.78 4.15
C ASP A 26 -3.04 -16.25 4.35
N THR A 27 -3.97 -15.32 4.49
CA THR A 27 -5.41 -15.60 4.54
C THR A 27 -6.17 -14.65 3.63
N ASN A 28 -7.36 -15.08 3.20
CA ASN A 28 -8.27 -14.22 2.45
C ASN A 28 -9.32 -13.54 3.34
N ASP A 29 -9.25 -13.72 4.65
CA ASP A 29 -10.20 -13.10 5.58
C ASP A 29 -9.87 -11.62 5.74
N THR A 30 -10.79 -10.76 5.30
CA THR A 30 -10.62 -9.31 5.37
C THR A 30 -11.39 -8.67 6.53
N ARG A 31 -12.11 -9.44 7.31
CA ARG A 31 -12.93 -8.90 8.41
C ARG A 31 -12.03 -8.26 9.46
N TYR A 32 -12.38 -7.02 9.82
CA TYR A 32 -11.63 -6.24 10.82
C TYR A 32 -10.16 -6.02 10.45
N SER A 33 -9.86 -6.01 9.16
CA SER A 33 -8.50 -5.76 8.68
C SER A 33 -8.05 -4.34 9.03
N PRO A 34 -6.77 -4.15 9.42
CA PRO A 34 -6.24 -2.80 9.60
C PRO A 34 -6.28 -1.96 8.31
N ALA A 35 -6.40 -2.61 7.16
CA ALA A 35 -6.53 -1.91 5.88
C ALA A 35 -7.80 -1.05 5.80
N GLU A 36 -8.86 -1.39 6.55
CA GLU A 36 -10.10 -0.62 6.54
C GLU A 36 -9.86 0.83 6.98
N GLY A 37 -9.18 1.00 8.11
CA GLY A 37 -8.87 2.34 8.62
C GLY A 37 -7.93 3.11 7.70
N VAL A 38 -6.97 2.41 7.11
CA VAL A 38 -6.02 3.02 6.16
C VAL A 38 -6.76 3.48 4.91
N PHE A 39 -7.64 2.64 4.38
CA PHE A 39 -8.46 3.00 3.22
C PHE A 39 -9.29 4.26 3.51
N ASP A 40 -9.97 4.29 4.67
CA ASP A 40 -10.79 5.43 5.06
C ASP A 40 -9.97 6.72 5.17
N PHE A 41 -8.76 6.62 5.69
CA PHE A 41 -7.86 7.77 5.77
C PHE A 41 -7.58 8.36 4.38
N PHE A 42 -7.19 7.51 3.43
CA PHE A 42 -6.90 7.98 2.08
C PHE A 42 -8.15 8.47 1.35
N LYS A 43 -9.29 7.87 1.62
CA LYS A 43 -10.56 8.34 1.06
C LYS A 43 -10.87 9.77 1.53
N LYS A 44 -10.64 10.06 2.81
CA LYS A 44 -10.81 11.42 3.35
C LYS A 44 -9.86 12.42 2.69
N MET A 45 -8.69 11.96 2.25
CA MET A 45 -7.72 12.77 1.53
C MET A 45 -8.04 12.87 0.04
N LYS A 46 -9.23 12.44 -0.39
CA LYS A 46 -9.68 12.47 -1.80
C LYS A 46 -8.79 11.67 -2.74
N CYS A 47 -8.05 10.70 -2.22
CA CYS A 47 -7.20 9.84 -3.01
C CYS A 47 -8.03 8.81 -3.78
N LYS A 48 -7.54 8.45 -4.98
CA LYS A 48 -8.05 7.28 -5.70
C LYS A 48 -7.32 6.07 -5.15
N THR A 49 -8.01 5.28 -4.34
CA THR A 49 -7.40 4.18 -3.60
C THR A 49 -7.83 2.84 -4.17
N SER A 50 -6.86 2.04 -4.57
CA SER A 50 -7.05 0.67 -5.05
C SER A 50 -6.28 -0.27 -4.14
N PHE A 51 -6.46 -1.58 -4.32
CA PHE A 51 -5.67 -2.55 -3.57
C PHE A 51 -5.14 -3.66 -4.46
N TYR A 52 -4.05 -4.26 -4.02
CA TYR A 52 -3.50 -5.47 -4.59
C TYR A 52 -3.31 -6.50 -3.49
N ASP A 53 -3.88 -7.69 -3.68
CA ASP A 53 -3.68 -8.79 -2.76
C ASP A 53 -3.78 -10.09 -3.56
N PRO A 54 -2.74 -10.95 -3.56
CA PRO A 54 -2.75 -12.17 -4.35
C PRO A 54 -3.72 -13.23 -3.83
N ILE A 55 -4.20 -13.08 -2.58
CA ILE A 55 -5.09 -14.04 -1.93
C ILE A 55 -6.51 -13.50 -1.85
N VAL A 56 -6.68 -12.17 -1.70
CA VAL A 56 -7.98 -11.51 -1.62
C VAL A 56 -8.33 -10.96 -3.00
N ASN A 57 -9.18 -11.67 -3.73
CA ASN A 57 -9.61 -11.22 -5.05
C ASN A 57 -10.63 -10.08 -4.96
N TYR A 58 -11.54 -10.15 -3.99
CA TYR A 58 -12.60 -9.18 -3.80
C TYR A 58 -12.64 -8.73 -2.34
N TRP A 59 -12.77 -7.43 -2.14
CA TRP A 59 -12.80 -6.85 -0.79
C TRP A 59 -14.15 -6.19 -0.55
N ASP A 60 -14.96 -6.82 0.31
CA ASP A 60 -16.32 -6.37 0.62
C ASP A 60 -16.37 -4.91 1.07
N PHE A 61 -15.41 -4.53 1.90
CA PHE A 61 -15.34 -3.19 2.49
C PHE A 61 -15.35 -2.08 1.44
N THR A 62 -14.71 -2.32 0.31
CA THR A 62 -14.60 -1.34 -0.78
C THR A 62 -15.49 -1.69 -1.98
N ASP A 63 -16.13 -2.86 -1.97
CA ASP A 63 -16.89 -3.38 -3.10
C ASP A 63 -16.05 -3.31 -4.39
N SER A 64 -14.82 -3.79 -4.32
CA SER A 64 -13.91 -3.74 -5.45
C SER A 64 -12.98 -4.96 -5.49
N TYR A 65 -12.36 -5.14 -6.66
CA TYR A 65 -11.45 -6.26 -6.90
C TYR A 65 -10.00 -5.82 -6.80
N SER A 66 -9.13 -6.77 -6.43
CA SER A 66 -7.68 -6.57 -6.51
C SER A 66 -7.28 -6.19 -7.93
N ILE A 67 -6.37 -5.22 -8.05
CA ILE A 67 -5.84 -4.86 -9.37
C ILE A 67 -4.93 -5.98 -9.90
N GLU A 68 -4.69 -5.95 -11.21
CA GLU A 68 -3.80 -6.91 -11.84
C GLU A 68 -2.34 -6.49 -11.70
N LYS A 69 -1.43 -7.46 -11.77
CA LYS A 69 0.02 -7.18 -11.67
C LYS A 69 0.52 -6.20 -12.72
N LYS A 70 -0.08 -6.20 -13.90
CA LYS A 70 0.33 -5.29 -14.99
C LYS A 70 0.12 -3.82 -14.64
N ASP A 71 -0.73 -3.53 -13.65
CA ASP A 71 -1.07 -2.17 -13.27
C ASP A 71 -0.34 -1.70 -12.01
N LEU A 72 0.58 -2.50 -11.47
CA LEU A 72 1.28 -2.20 -10.21
C LEU A 72 2.19 -0.98 -10.30
N ASP A 73 2.60 -0.56 -11.48
CA ASP A 73 3.51 0.58 -11.67
C ASP A 73 2.80 1.94 -11.79
N ASN A 74 1.49 1.98 -11.58
CA ASN A 74 0.67 3.14 -11.94
C ASN A 74 0.14 3.90 -10.72
N PHE A 75 0.93 4.03 -9.66
CA PHE A 75 0.48 4.68 -8.42
C PHE A 75 1.48 5.70 -7.91
N ASP A 76 0.97 6.67 -7.17
CA ASP A 76 1.78 7.71 -6.55
C ASP A 76 2.20 7.33 -5.13
N VAL A 77 1.39 6.51 -4.46
CA VAL A 77 1.65 6.06 -3.09
C VAL A 77 1.41 4.56 -3.00
N TYR A 78 2.36 3.85 -2.42
CA TYR A 78 2.27 2.41 -2.16
C TYR A 78 2.29 2.19 -0.66
N VAL A 79 1.29 1.47 -0.13
CA VAL A 79 1.18 1.23 1.31
C VAL A 79 1.18 -0.27 1.56
N TYR A 80 2.27 -0.78 2.12
CA TYR A 80 2.39 -2.19 2.49
C TYR A 80 1.80 -2.40 3.87
N LEU A 81 0.81 -3.28 3.97
CA LEU A 81 0.06 -3.49 5.22
C LEU A 81 0.24 -4.89 5.81
N ILE A 82 0.17 -5.92 4.98
CA ILE A 82 0.22 -7.32 5.42
C ILE A 82 1.30 -8.04 4.64
N LYS A 83 2.08 -8.86 5.33
CA LYS A 83 3.24 -9.57 4.76
C LYS A 83 2.85 -10.98 4.32
N HIS A 84 2.23 -11.12 3.14
CA HIS A 84 1.99 -12.44 2.58
C HIS A 84 3.30 -13.09 2.11
N GLN A 85 3.39 -14.40 2.20
CA GLN A 85 4.57 -15.16 1.75
C GLN A 85 4.92 -14.86 0.29
N SER A 86 3.90 -14.75 -0.56
CA SER A 86 4.10 -14.48 -1.99
C SER A 86 4.76 -13.14 -2.27
N PHE A 87 4.75 -12.21 -1.33
CA PHE A 87 5.38 -10.90 -1.51
C PHE A 87 6.92 -10.99 -1.60
N LYS A 88 7.52 -12.09 -1.18
CA LYS A 88 8.97 -12.30 -1.33
C LYS A 88 9.40 -12.22 -2.79
N LYS A 89 8.51 -12.61 -3.70
CA LYS A 89 8.77 -12.60 -5.15
C LYS A 89 8.17 -11.38 -5.85
N LEU A 90 7.51 -10.50 -5.11
CA LEU A 90 6.87 -9.33 -5.69
C LEU A 90 7.89 -8.22 -5.89
N ASN A 91 8.03 -7.79 -7.14
CA ASN A 91 8.86 -6.64 -7.49
C ASN A 91 7.99 -5.62 -8.20
N ILE A 92 7.84 -4.45 -7.60
CA ILE A 92 7.05 -3.38 -8.18
C ILE A 92 8.01 -2.36 -8.81
N PRO A 93 7.84 -2.06 -10.12
CA PRO A 93 8.66 -1.02 -10.76
C PRO A 93 8.13 0.37 -10.39
N TYR A 94 8.49 0.84 -9.20
CA TYR A 94 8.01 2.12 -8.69
C TYR A 94 8.43 3.27 -9.59
N LYS A 95 7.55 4.27 -9.73
CA LYS A 95 7.92 5.54 -10.34
C LYS A 95 8.90 6.26 -9.42
N LYS A 96 9.79 7.06 -10.01
CA LYS A 96 10.83 7.77 -9.25
C LYS A 96 10.27 8.62 -8.10
N LYS A 97 9.10 9.21 -8.29
CA LYS A 97 8.48 10.10 -7.30
C LYS A 97 7.45 9.41 -6.41
N SER A 98 7.23 8.10 -6.57
CA SER A 98 6.26 7.39 -5.76
C SER A 98 6.70 7.35 -4.31
N LEU A 99 5.76 7.55 -3.40
CA LEU A 99 5.98 7.43 -1.96
C LEU A 99 5.69 5.98 -1.56
N ILE A 100 6.57 5.40 -0.77
CA ILE A 100 6.44 4.01 -0.32
C ILE A 100 6.35 4.00 1.21
N LEU A 101 5.22 3.50 1.72
CA LEU A 101 4.96 3.38 3.15
C LEU A 101 4.93 1.90 3.51
N ASP A 102 5.85 1.46 4.34
CA ASP A 102 5.92 0.09 4.80
C ASP A 102 5.47 0.04 6.26
N LEU A 103 4.17 -0.13 6.48
CA LEU A 103 3.58 -0.01 7.80
C LEU A 103 3.75 -1.26 8.68
N ASN A 104 4.26 -2.35 8.12
CA ASN A 104 4.40 -3.60 8.86
C ASN A 104 5.69 -4.33 8.50
N HIS A 105 6.72 -3.60 8.10
CA HIS A 105 8.02 -4.14 7.72
C HIS A 105 7.89 -5.29 6.71
N VAL A 106 7.02 -5.09 5.71
CA VAL A 106 6.67 -6.12 4.72
C VAL A 106 7.81 -6.42 3.77
N LEU A 107 8.61 -5.40 3.42
CA LEU A 107 9.69 -5.54 2.46
C LEU A 107 10.89 -6.25 3.09
N GLU A 108 11.55 -7.09 2.32
CA GLU A 108 12.79 -7.71 2.74
C GLU A 108 13.86 -6.66 2.97
N ARG A 109 14.80 -6.95 3.88
CA ARG A 109 15.81 -5.98 4.29
C ARG A 109 16.57 -5.37 3.12
N ASN A 110 17.05 -6.20 2.17
CA ASN A 110 17.79 -5.69 1.03
C ASN A 110 16.94 -4.84 0.09
N LYS A 111 15.66 -5.19 -0.07
CA LYS A 111 14.71 -4.38 -0.84
C LYS A 111 14.46 -3.05 -0.14
N ARG A 112 14.31 -3.06 1.19
CA ARG A 112 14.14 -1.82 1.97
C ARG A 112 15.36 -0.91 1.83
N LEU A 113 16.56 -1.46 1.86
CA LEU A 113 17.76 -0.67 1.72
C LEU A 113 17.86 -0.01 0.35
N ARG A 114 17.50 -0.73 -0.72
CA ARG A 114 17.48 -0.15 -2.06
C ARG A 114 16.47 0.98 -2.19
N ILE A 115 15.29 0.81 -1.60
CA ILE A 115 14.23 1.81 -1.67
C ILE A 115 14.54 3.01 -0.78
N SER A 116 15.15 2.77 0.39
CA SER A 116 15.49 3.86 1.32
C SER A 116 16.56 4.79 0.77
N ASN A 117 17.33 4.35 -0.23
CA ASN A 117 18.27 5.21 -0.95
C ASN A 117 17.54 6.17 -1.89
N SER A 118 16.28 5.95 -2.20
CA SER A 118 15.43 6.97 -2.80
C SER A 118 14.87 7.84 -1.68
N LYS A 119 14.63 9.11 -1.93
CA LYS A 119 14.11 10.00 -0.90
C LYS A 119 12.63 9.76 -0.57
N ASN A 120 12.03 8.73 -1.15
CA ASN A 120 10.59 8.48 -1.08
C ASN A 120 10.19 7.34 -0.16
N TYR A 121 11.16 6.57 0.36
CA TYR A 121 10.84 5.43 1.22
C TYR A 121 10.53 5.88 2.64
N LYS A 122 9.44 5.35 3.21
CA LYS A 122 9.07 5.55 4.61
C LYS A 122 8.71 4.20 5.22
N SER A 123 9.23 3.94 6.42
CA SER A 123 8.94 2.73 7.17
C SER A 123 8.49 3.12 8.57
N THR A 124 7.57 2.32 9.13
CA THR A 124 7.15 2.48 10.53
C THR A 124 7.87 1.50 11.42
#